data_d94c59fc72ce3889b71183c493fc4c81
#
_entry.id   d94c59fc72ce3889b71183c493fc4c81
#
_cell.length_a   1.000
_cell.length_b   1.000
_cell.length_c   1.000
_cell.angle_alpha   90.00
_cell.angle_beta   90.00
_cell.angle_gamma   90.00
#
_symmetry.space_group_name_H-M   'P 1'
#
loop_
_entity.id
_entity.type
_entity.pdbx_description
1 polymer ?
#
loop_
_entity_poly.entity_id
_entity_poly.type
_entity_poly.pdbx_seq_one_letter_code
_entity_poly.pdbx_strand_id
1 'polypeptide(L)'
;MAEKIQLSQKDRMAVAIRHQYLQGSWNYERMQNGGWAFSMIPAIKKLYPKKEDQIAALKRHLEFYNTHPYVSAPVIGVTLALEEGRANGEPIDDVAIQGVKVGMMGPLAGVGDPVFWFTVRPILGALGASLALGGSILGPILFFVLWNVIRLAFLWYTQEFGYKAGASISSDLSGGMLGKVTEGASILGMFIIGALVERWVSISFTPIVSTIPQQEGAYIDWSSIPAGADGIHKALSLYAQLGPTGLEQMKVTTLQQNLDSLIPGLAAVGLTLLCCYLLKKKVSPIVIILALFAVGVIGRFFNFM
;
A
#
# COMPACT_ATOMS: atom_id res chain seq x y z
N MET A 1 17.66 -37.16 -23.62
CA MET A 1 17.34 -35.85 -23.04
C MET A 1 17.00 -36.11 -21.59
N ALA A 2 17.65 -35.42 -20.63
CA ALA A 2 17.26 -35.53 -19.23
C ALA A 2 15.82 -35.03 -19.06
N GLU A 3 15.06 -35.70 -18.26
CA GLU A 3 13.66 -35.33 -17.97
C GLU A 3 13.67 -33.94 -17.30
N LYS A 4 12.87 -32.97 -17.83
CA LYS A 4 12.78 -31.63 -17.25
C LYS A 4 12.18 -31.71 -15.85
N ILE A 5 12.86 -31.12 -14.88
CA ILE A 5 12.37 -31.01 -13.50
C ILE A 5 11.31 -29.90 -13.48
N GLN A 6 10.09 -30.23 -13.01
CA GLN A 6 9.01 -29.26 -12.87
C GLN A 6 8.51 -29.22 -11.43
N LEU A 7 8.24 -28.01 -10.93
CA LEU A 7 7.63 -27.81 -9.64
C LEU A 7 6.14 -28.14 -9.70
N SER A 8 5.73 -29.16 -8.97
CA SER A 8 4.32 -29.52 -8.82
C SER A 8 3.55 -28.45 -8.04
N GLN A 9 2.23 -28.46 -8.14
CA GLN A 9 1.37 -27.59 -7.33
C GLN A 9 1.63 -27.78 -5.82
N LYS A 10 1.95 -29.02 -5.39
CA LYS A 10 2.32 -29.34 -4.01
C LYS A 10 3.61 -28.62 -3.57
N ASP A 11 4.62 -28.59 -4.43
CA ASP A 11 5.90 -27.93 -4.15
C ASP A 11 5.68 -26.41 -4.01
N ARG A 12 4.92 -25.79 -4.91
CA ARG A 12 4.57 -24.38 -4.88
C ARG A 12 3.69 -24.02 -3.68
N MET A 13 2.76 -24.89 -3.29
CA MET A 13 1.97 -24.71 -2.07
C MET A 13 2.85 -24.75 -0.82
N ALA A 14 3.84 -25.64 -0.77
CA ALA A 14 4.79 -25.68 0.34
C ALA A 14 5.61 -24.37 0.47
N VAL A 15 5.93 -23.73 -0.66
CA VAL A 15 6.54 -22.40 -0.69
C VAL A 15 5.55 -21.34 -0.16
N ALA A 16 4.30 -21.32 -0.63
CA ALA A 16 3.29 -20.36 -0.18
C ALA A 16 3.01 -20.46 1.33
N ILE A 17 2.98 -21.65 1.89
CA ILE A 17 2.83 -21.86 3.34
C ILE A 17 4.01 -21.27 4.10
N ARG A 18 5.25 -21.44 3.63
CA ARG A 18 6.43 -20.87 4.27
C ARG A 18 6.54 -19.37 4.07
N HIS A 19 6.03 -18.86 2.95
CA HIS A 19 6.03 -17.44 2.66
C HIS A 19 5.26 -16.61 3.70
N GLN A 20 4.33 -17.19 4.43
CA GLN A 20 3.66 -16.52 5.54
C GLN A 20 4.63 -16.04 6.63
N TYR A 21 5.82 -16.63 6.71
CA TYR A 21 6.88 -16.30 7.67
C TYR A 21 7.95 -15.39 7.08
N LEU A 22 7.66 -14.70 5.96
CA LEU A 22 8.62 -13.84 5.27
C LEU A 22 9.31 -12.83 6.21
N GLN A 23 8.58 -12.29 7.17
CA GLN A 23 9.10 -11.34 8.16
C GLN A 23 9.59 -11.99 9.46
N GLY A 24 9.55 -13.31 9.59
CA GLY A 24 9.90 -14.03 10.82
C GLY A 24 11.36 -13.87 11.27
N SER A 25 12.25 -13.55 10.33
CA SER A 25 13.69 -13.28 10.58
C SER A 25 14.10 -11.89 10.11
N TRP A 26 13.20 -10.92 10.19
CA TRP A 26 13.46 -9.56 9.75
C TRP A 26 14.63 -8.93 10.50
N ASN A 27 15.52 -8.27 9.78
CA ASN A 27 16.70 -7.64 10.34
C ASN A 27 17.05 -6.35 9.59
N TYR A 28 17.84 -5.46 10.21
CA TYR A 28 18.18 -4.16 9.60
C TYR A 28 19.18 -4.24 8.46
N GLU A 29 20.00 -5.31 8.38
CA GLU A 29 21.04 -5.43 7.36
C GLU A 29 20.47 -5.83 6.00
N ARG A 30 19.59 -6.85 5.98
CA ARG A 30 19.06 -7.44 4.73
C ARG A 30 17.55 -7.62 4.72
N MET A 31 16.87 -7.05 5.68
CA MET A 31 15.41 -6.98 5.83
C MET A 31 14.73 -8.36 5.88
N GLN A 32 14.08 -8.78 4.81
CA GLN A 32 13.27 -9.99 4.73
C GLN A 32 14.03 -11.19 4.13
N ASN A 33 15.34 -11.08 3.92
CA ASN A 33 16.16 -12.07 3.23
C ASN A 33 16.06 -13.49 3.79
N GLY A 34 16.10 -13.65 5.11
CA GLY A 34 16.01 -14.96 5.77
C GLY A 34 14.66 -15.63 5.54
N GLY A 35 13.57 -14.87 5.66
CA GLY A 35 12.22 -15.36 5.38
C GLY A 35 12.02 -15.70 3.90
N TRP A 36 12.64 -14.93 3.00
CA TRP A 36 12.66 -15.24 1.57
C TRP A 36 13.34 -16.59 1.30
N ALA A 37 14.58 -16.75 1.78
CA ALA A 37 15.32 -17.99 1.62
C ALA A 37 14.60 -19.19 2.24
N PHE A 38 14.00 -19.01 3.45
CA PHE A 38 13.19 -20.03 4.10
C PHE A 38 11.98 -20.46 3.25
N SER A 39 11.34 -19.52 2.59
CA SER A 39 10.20 -19.79 1.70
C SER A 39 10.61 -20.63 0.50
N MET A 40 11.80 -20.37 -0.07
CA MET A 40 12.30 -21.04 -1.27
C MET A 40 12.83 -22.47 -1.02
N ILE A 41 13.10 -22.88 0.22
CA ILE A 41 13.71 -24.19 0.54
C ILE A 41 13.00 -25.39 -0.11
N PRO A 42 11.65 -25.51 -0.10
CA PRO A 42 11.00 -26.67 -0.71
C PRO A 42 11.30 -26.79 -2.21
N ALA A 43 11.23 -25.67 -2.94
CA ALA A 43 11.53 -25.63 -4.37
C ALA A 43 13.00 -25.91 -4.65
N ILE A 44 13.93 -25.30 -3.92
CA ILE A 44 15.37 -25.51 -4.09
C ILE A 44 15.75 -26.98 -3.89
N LYS A 45 15.20 -27.63 -2.86
CA LYS A 45 15.45 -29.06 -2.62
C LYS A 45 14.94 -29.96 -3.76
N LYS A 46 13.87 -29.56 -4.42
CA LYS A 46 13.30 -30.30 -5.56
C LYS A 46 14.10 -30.07 -6.84
N LEU A 47 14.50 -28.82 -7.09
CA LEU A 47 15.17 -28.38 -8.32
C LEU A 47 16.64 -28.79 -8.38
N TYR A 48 17.32 -28.78 -7.25
CA TYR A 48 18.78 -29.01 -7.16
C TYR A 48 19.09 -30.29 -6.37
N PRO A 49 19.39 -31.43 -7.05
CA PRO A 49 19.72 -32.67 -6.37
C PRO A 49 21.02 -32.62 -5.59
N LYS A 50 22.01 -31.83 -6.07
CA LYS A 50 23.31 -31.71 -5.43
C LYS A 50 23.29 -30.66 -4.33
N LYS A 51 23.92 -30.96 -3.21
CA LYS A 51 23.97 -30.09 -2.02
C LYS A 51 24.67 -28.76 -2.30
N GLU A 52 25.72 -28.80 -3.12
CA GLU A 52 26.49 -27.62 -3.52
C GLU A 52 25.60 -26.62 -4.28
N ASP A 53 24.75 -27.09 -5.21
CA ASP A 53 23.83 -26.26 -5.97
C ASP A 53 22.71 -25.69 -5.08
N GLN A 54 22.24 -26.48 -4.09
CA GLN A 54 21.28 -25.98 -3.10
C GLN A 54 21.87 -24.85 -2.25
N ILE A 55 23.14 -24.99 -1.83
CA ILE A 55 23.84 -23.95 -1.07
C ILE A 55 24.01 -22.69 -1.90
N ALA A 56 24.41 -22.82 -3.17
CA ALA A 56 24.55 -21.69 -4.09
C ALA A 56 23.22 -20.97 -4.28
N ALA A 57 22.13 -21.73 -4.51
CA ALA A 57 20.78 -21.18 -4.64
C ALA A 57 20.33 -20.45 -3.36
N LEU A 58 20.51 -21.04 -2.19
CA LEU A 58 20.14 -20.39 -0.92
C LEU A 58 20.97 -19.11 -0.66
N LYS A 59 22.25 -19.09 -1.00
CA LYS A 59 23.10 -17.90 -0.86
C LYS A 59 22.57 -16.72 -1.68
N ARG A 60 22.17 -16.93 -2.97
CA ARG A 60 21.58 -15.85 -3.78
C ARG A 60 20.22 -15.37 -3.26
N HIS A 61 19.49 -16.24 -2.55
CA HIS A 61 18.21 -15.85 -1.94
C HIS A 61 18.35 -15.17 -0.57
N LEU A 62 19.54 -15.18 0.03
CA LEU A 62 19.87 -14.41 1.24
C LEU A 62 20.30 -12.96 0.95
N GLU A 63 20.28 -12.53 -0.29
CA GLU A 63 20.50 -11.12 -0.65
C GLU A 63 19.36 -10.22 -0.15
N PHE A 64 19.65 -8.91 -0.07
CA PHE A 64 18.71 -7.92 0.42
C PHE A 64 17.36 -8.03 -0.30
N TYR A 65 16.27 -8.04 0.48
CA TYR A 65 14.90 -8.01 -0.01
C TYR A 65 13.99 -7.34 1.00
N ASN A 66 13.18 -6.38 0.55
CA ASN A 66 12.19 -5.72 1.39
C ASN A 66 11.03 -5.19 0.57
N THR A 67 9.83 -5.71 0.80
CA THR A 67 8.58 -5.22 0.24
C THR A 67 7.42 -5.60 1.15
N HIS A 68 6.20 -5.21 0.78
CA HIS A 68 5.02 -5.63 1.51
C HIS A 68 4.89 -7.18 1.49
N PRO A 69 4.73 -7.86 2.66
CA PRO A 69 4.87 -9.32 2.75
C PRO A 69 3.88 -10.11 1.89
N TYR A 70 2.67 -9.62 1.65
CA TYR A 70 1.70 -10.37 0.84
C TYR A 70 1.90 -10.12 -0.65
N VAL A 71 2.21 -8.90 -1.04
CA VAL A 71 2.44 -8.53 -2.44
C VAL A 71 3.80 -9.02 -2.95
N SER A 72 4.64 -9.60 -2.10
CA SER A 72 5.85 -10.32 -2.53
C SER A 72 5.53 -11.67 -3.20
N ALA A 73 4.32 -12.20 -3.05
CA ALA A 73 3.94 -13.51 -3.58
C ALA A 73 4.11 -13.65 -5.12
N PRO A 74 3.70 -12.69 -5.95
CA PRO A 74 3.98 -12.79 -7.39
C PRO A 74 5.47 -12.77 -7.70
N VAL A 75 6.31 -12.07 -6.94
CA VAL A 75 7.76 -12.07 -7.13
C VAL A 75 8.35 -13.44 -6.80
N ILE A 76 7.89 -14.08 -5.72
CA ILE A 76 8.24 -15.47 -5.40
C ILE A 76 7.83 -16.38 -6.55
N GLY A 77 6.63 -16.23 -7.09
CA GLY A 77 6.16 -17.01 -8.23
C GLY A 77 7.07 -16.89 -9.45
N VAL A 78 7.41 -15.68 -9.86
CA VAL A 78 8.37 -15.43 -10.97
C VAL A 78 9.73 -16.05 -10.65
N THR A 79 10.23 -15.85 -9.43
CA THR A 79 11.52 -16.41 -9.01
C THR A 79 11.53 -17.94 -9.04
N LEU A 80 10.43 -18.59 -8.66
CA LEU A 80 10.29 -20.06 -8.77
C LEU A 80 10.41 -20.54 -10.22
N ALA A 81 9.78 -19.84 -11.16
CA ALA A 81 9.86 -20.18 -12.57
C ALA A 81 11.28 -19.99 -13.13
N LEU A 82 11.97 -18.90 -12.74
CA LEU A 82 13.35 -18.66 -13.14
C LEU A 82 14.31 -19.70 -12.56
N GLU A 83 14.14 -20.10 -11.30
CA GLU A 83 14.93 -21.18 -10.69
C GLU A 83 14.69 -22.52 -11.37
N GLU A 84 13.45 -22.80 -11.76
CA GLU A 84 13.07 -24.01 -12.51
C GLU A 84 13.72 -24.01 -13.91
N GLY A 85 13.65 -22.89 -14.64
CA GLY A 85 14.32 -22.75 -15.94
C GLY A 85 15.82 -22.97 -15.83
N ARG A 86 16.45 -22.32 -14.83
CA ARG A 86 17.89 -22.48 -14.56
C ARG A 86 18.28 -23.94 -14.24
N ALA A 87 17.51 -24.60 -13.39
CA ALA A 87 17.74 -26.02 -13.06
C ALA A 87 17.62 -26.93 -14.27
N ASN A 88 16.84 -26.53 -15.26
CA ASN A 88 16.67 -27.24 -16.54
C ASN A 88 17.70 -26.80 -17.62
N GLY A 89 18.69 -26.00 -17.28
CA GLY A 89 19.78 -25.60 -18.16
C GLY A 89 19.52 -24.37 -19.02
N GLU A 90 18.48 -23.58 -18.72
CA GLU A 90 18.27 -22.29 -19.37
C GLU A 90 19.36 -21.28 -18.92
N PRO A 91 19.77 -20.33 -19.77
CA PRO A 91 20.86 -19.39 -19.47
C PRO A 91 20.43 -18.27 -18.54
N ILE A 92 19.88 -18.63 -17.38
CA ILE A 92 19.45 -17.72 -16.33
C ILE A 92 20.55 -17.58 -15.29
N ASP A 93 21.11 -16.39 -15.15
CA ASP A 93 22.16 -16.08 -14.20
C ASP A 93 21.60 -15.53 -12.86
N ASP A 94 22.47 -15.31 -11.90
CA ASP A 94 22.11 -14.75 -10.60
C ASP A 94 21.63 -13.30 -10.71
N VAL A 95 22.14 -12.55 -11.72
CA VAL A 95 21.78 -11.16 -11.95
C VAL A 95 20.33 -11.05 -12.43
N ALA A 96 19.88 -11.93 -13.32
CA ALA A 96 18.50 -11.98 -13.79
C ALA A 96 17.53 -12.27 -12.63
N ILE A 97 17.81 -13.27 -11.79
CA ILE A 97 16.98 -13.63 -10.64
C ILE A 97 16.93 -12.47 -9.63
N GLN A 98 18.06 -11.87 -9.32
CA GLN A 98 18.13 -10.75 -8.37
C GLN A 98 17.50 -9.49 -8.97
N GLY A 99 17.64 -9.27 -10.27
CA GLY A 99 17.02 -8.15 -10.98
C GLY A 99 15.50 -8.12 -10.84
N VAL A 100 14.84 -9.28 -10.96
CA VAL A 100 13.38 -9.40 -10.71
C VAL A 100 13.04 -9.02 -9.27
N LYS A 101 13.76 -9.57 -8.29
CA LYS A 101 13.52 -9.29 -6.87
C LYS A 101 13.67 -7.80 -6.58
N VAL A 102 14.77 -7.20 -6.99
CA VAL A 102 15.09 -5.78 -6.74
C VAL A 102 14.14 -4.85 -7.50
N GLY A 103 13.90 -5.13 -8.78
CA GLY A 103 13.07 -4.29 -9.64
C GLY A 103 11.61 -4.18 -9.17
N MET A 104 11.10 -5.24 -8.54
CA MET A 104 9.71 -5.26 -8.07
C MET A 104 9.51 -4.84 -6.61
N MET A 105 10.58 -4.69 -5.82
CA MET A 105 10.47 -4.34 -4.40
C MET A 105 9.72 -3.04 -4.17
N GLY A 106 10.18 -1.94 -4.76
CA GLY A 106 9.61 -0.60 -4.58
C GLY A 106 8.18 -0.48 -5.10
N PRO A 107 7.93 -0.80 -6.38
CA PRO A 107 6.59 -0.73 -6.96
C PRO A 107 5.55 -1.53 -6.18
N LEU A 108 5.89 -2.76 -5.78
CA LEU A 108 4.97 -3.61 -5.04
C LEU A 108 4.76 -3.16 -3.58
N ALA A 109 5.76 -2.57 -2.93
CA ALA A 109 5.56 -1.92 -1.64
C ALA A 109 4.55 -0.77 -1.76
N GLY A 110 4.70 0.07 -2.79
CA GLY A 110 3.77 1.16 -3.09
C GLY A 110 2.32 0.72 -3.34
N VAL A 111 2.10 -0.51 -3.78
CA VAL A 111 0.76 -1.11 -3.92
C VAL A 111 0.31 -1.79 -2.62
N GLY A 112 1.20 -2.57 -2.01
CA GLY A 112 0.86 -3.48 -0.92
C GLY A 112 0.54 -2.78 0.39
N ASP A 113 1.35 -1.79 0.77
CA ASP A 113 1.16 -1.07 2.03
C ASP A 113 -0.17 -0.32 2.08
N PRO A 114 -0.55 0.46 1.05
CA PRO A 114 -1.85 1.10 1.00
C PRO A 114 -3.02 0.14 1.00
N VAL A 115 -2.96 -0.91 0.21
CA VAL A 115 -4.05 -1.87 0.07
C VAL A 115 -4.26 -2.65 1.37
N PHE A 116 -3.20 -3.25 1.91
CA PHE A 116 -3.34 -4.15 3.05
C PHE A 116 -3.31 -3.43 4.40
N TRP A 117 -2.30 -2.55 4.64
CA TRP A 117 -2.12 -1.91 5.93
C TRP A 117 -3.04 -0.73 6.15
N PHE A 118 -3.33 0.02 5.08
CA PHE A 118 -4.10 1.25 5.19
C PHE A 118 -5.54 1.17 4.68
N THR A 119 -5.94 0.06 4.07
CA THR A 119 -7.33 -0.12 3.59
C THR A 119 -7.96 -1.38 4.17
N VAL A 120 -7.54 -2.57 3.75
CA VAL A 120 -8.22 -3.83 4.09
C VAL A 120 -8.19 -4.08 5.61
N ARG A 121 -7.02 -3.96 6.24
CA ARG A 121 -6.87 -4.24 7.66
C ARG A 121 -7.64 -3.26 8.56
N PRO A 122 -7.58 -1.93 8.36
CA PRO A 122 -8.39 -0.98 9.13
C PRO A 122 -9.90 -1.19 8.96
N ILE A 123 -10.39 -1.47 7.74
CA ILE A 123 -11.81 -1.72 7.50
C ILE A 123 -12.28 -2.95 8.27
N LEU A 124 -11.56 -4.06 8.16
CA LEU A 124 -11.91 -5.29 8.91
C LEU A 124 -11.78 -5.08 10.43
N GLY A 125 -10.77 -4.31 10.86
CA GLY A 125 -10.57 -3.96 12.27
C GLY A 125 -11.72 -3.13 12.82
N ALA A 126 -12.17 -2.11 12.06
CA ALA A 126 -13.31 -1.27 12.45
C ALA A 126 -14.61 -2.06 12.54
N LEU A 127 -14.88 -2.95 11.57
CA LEU A 127 -16.04 -3.85 11.60
C LEU A 127 -15.99 -4.79 12.80
N GLY A 128 -14.84 -5.41 13.05
CA GLY A 128 -14.64 -6.29 14.20
C GLY A 128 -14.81 -5.55 15.54
N ALA A 129 -14.24 -4.35 15.66
CA ALA A 129 -14.35 -3.50 16.86
C ALA A 129 -15.79 -3.06 17.09
N SER A 130 -16.52 -2.65 16.07
CA SER A 130 -17.94 -2.26 16.17
C SER A 130 -18.80 -3.37 16.76
N LEU A 131 -18.61 -4.62 16.29
CA LEU A 131 -19.32 -5.77 16.86
C LEU A 131 -18.90 -6.08 18.30
N ALA A 132 -17.60 -5.93 18.61
CA ALA A 132 -17.07 -6.18 19.94
C ALA A 132 -17.56 -5.15 20.97
N LEU A 133 -17.75 -3.87 20.58
CA LEU A 133 -18.34 -2.83 21.44
C LEU A 133 -19.76 -3.19 21.88
N GLY A 134 -20.52 -3.92 21.08
CA GLY A 134 -21.82 -4.49 21.44
C GLY A 134 -21.74 -5.75 22.30
N GLY A 135 -20.56 -6.14 22.79
CA GLY A 135 -20.34 -7.34 23.60
C GLY A 135 -20.30 -8.64 22.81
N SER A 136 -20.26 -8.59 21.47
CA SER A 136 -20.29 -9.78 20.62
C SER A 136 -18.89 -10.35 20.38
N ILE A 137 -18.69 -11.63 20.71
CA ILE A 137 -17.46 -12.39 20.41
C ILE A 137 -17.26 -12.58 18.89
N LEU A 138 -18.30 -12.35 18.09
CA LEU A 138 -18.20 -12.43 16.63
C LEU A 138 -17.25 -11.37 16.04
N GLY A 139 -17.03 -10.25 16.73
CA GLY A 139 -16.11 -9.19 16.26
C GLY A 139 -14.68 -9.70 16.02
N PRO A 140 -13.97 -10.19 17.05
CA PRO A 140 -12.65 -10.79 16.90
C PRO A 140 -12.59 -11.97 15.94
N ILE A 141 -13.61 -12.85 15.95
CA ILE A 141 -13.69 -14.00 15.06
C ILE A 141 -13.79 -13.54 13.59
N LEU A 142 -14.67 -12.59 13.30
CA LEU A 142 -14.83 -12.03 11.96
C LEU A 142 -13.53 -11.43 11.44
N PHE A 143 -12.88 -10.59 12.26
CA PHE A 143 -11.60 -10.01 11.91
C PHE A 143 -10.56 -11.09 11.59
N PHE A 144 -10.40 -12.07 12.49
CA PHE A 144 -9.41 -13.14 12.33
C PHE A 144 -9.68 -13.99 11.08
N VAL A 145 -10.92 -14.39 10.85
CA VAL A 145 -11.28 -15.27 9.72
C VAL A 145 -11.13 -14.51 8.41
N LEU A 146 -11.77 -13.35 8.26
CA LEU A 146 -11.73 -12.61 7.00
C LEU A 146 -10.31 -12.16 6.64
N TRP A 147 -9.55 -11.66 7.63
CA TRP A 147 -8.17 -11.27 7.40
C TRP A 147 -7.31 -12.44 6.89
N ASN A 148 -7.43 -13.61 7.52
CA ASN A 148 -6.66 -14.77 7.10
C ASN A 148 -7.12 -15.33 5.76
N VAL A 149 -8.41 -15.38 5.48
CA VAL A 149 -8.93 -15.84 4.18
C VAL A 149 -8.44 -14.92 3.06
N ILE A 150 -8.57 -13.60 3.21
CA ILE A 150 -8.14 -12.63 2.19
C ILE A 150 -6.64 -12.75 1.93
N ARG A 151 -5.80 -12.69 2.96
CA ARG A 151 -4.36 -12.71 2.80
C ARG A 151 -3.83 -14.04 2.24
N LEU A 152 -4.39 -15.18 2.67
CA LEU A 152 -3.96 -16.49 2.20
C LEU A 152 -4.38 -16.77 0.76
N ALA A 153 -5.62 -16.40 0.41
CA ALA A 153 -6.09 -16.45 -0.96
C ALA A 153 -5.22 -15.56 -1.87
N PHE A 154 -4.98 -14.33 -1.46
CA PHE A 154 -4.12 -13.42 -2.22
C PHE A 154 -2.72 -13.98 -2.43
N LEU A 155 -2.06 -14.46 -1.37
CA LEU A 155 -0.74 -15.09 -1.44
C LEU A 155 -0.70 -16.23 -2.45
N TRP A 156 -1.66 -17.16 -2.36
CA TRP A 156 -1.68 -18.32 -3.24
C TRP A 156 -1.93 -17.94 -4.69
N TYR A 157 -3.00 -17.20 -4.96
CA TYR A 157 -3.38 -16.90 -6.34
C TYR A 157 -2.36 -15.99 -7.04
N THR A 158 -1.78 -15.05 -6.34
CA THR A 158 -0.77 -14.17 -6.94
C THR A 158 0.59 -14.85 -7.09
N GLN A 159 0.96 -15.78 -6.21
CA GLN A 159 2.13 -16.63 -6.43
C GLN A 159 1.97 -17.51 -7.68
N GLU A 160 0.81 -18.17 -7.87
CA GLU A 160 0.54 -18.96 -9.06
C GLU A 160 0.51 -18.12 -10.34
N PHE A 161 -0.06 -16.90 -10.26
CA PHE A 161 -0.01 -15.95 -11.36
C PHE A 161 1.45 -15.58 -11.70
N GLY A 162 2.26 -15.24 -10.69
CA GLY A 162 3.67 -14.93 -10.87
C GLY A 162 4.46 -16.10 -11.46
N TYR A 163 4.20 -17.33 -11.01
CA TYR A 163 4.86 -18.52 -11.56
C TYR A 163 4.54 -18.74 -13.05
N LYS A 164 3.28 -18.59 -13.44
CA LYS A 164 2.89 -18.69 -14.84
C LYS A 164 3.50 -17.60 -15.71
N ALA A 165 3.49 -16.35 -15.20
CA ALA A 165 4.12 -15.21 -15.88
C ALA A 165 5.64 -15.41 -15.99
N GLY A 166 6.29 -15.88 -14.93
CA GLY A 166 7.71 -16.19 -14.89
C GLY A 166 8.14 -17.28 -15.89
N ALA A 167 7.33 -18.31 -16.07
CA ALA A 167 7.59 -19.33 -17.07
C ALA A 167 7.61 -18.77 -18.51
N SER A 168 6.75 -17.79 -18.79
CA SER A 168 6.77 -17.06 -20.07
C SER A 168 7.98 -16.14 -20.22
N ILE A 169 8.42 -15.51 -19.11
CA ILE A 169 9.62 -14.66 -19.07
C ILE A 169 10.88 -15.51 -19.28
N SER A 170 10.95 -16.67 -18.64
CA SER A 170 12.06 -17.63 -18.78
C SER A 170 12.25 -18.07 -20.22
N SER A 171 11.17 -18.31 -20.94
CA SER A 171 11.21 -18.69 -22.36
C SER A 171 11.59 -17.55 -23.32
N ASP A 172 11.45 -16.28 -22.91
CA ASP A 172 11.70 -15.08 -23.71
C ASP A 172 12.62 -14.08 -23.01
N LEU A 173 13.74 -14.55 -22.47
CA LEU A 173 14.76 -13.72 -21.82
C LEU A 173 15.34 -12.63 -22.74
N SER A 174 15.30 -12.83 -24.05
CA SER A 174 15.78 -11.86 -25.07
C SER A 174 14.74 -10.81 -25.44
N GLY A 175 13.45 -11.03 -25.18
CA GLY A 175 12.34 -10.18 -25.62
C GLY A 175 12.06 -8.94 -24.74
N GLY A 176 12.83 -8.72 -23.67
CA GLY A 176 12.62 -7.55 -22.79
C GLY A 176 11.33 -7.58 -21.97
N MET A 177 10.66 -8.74 -21.88
CA MET A 177 9.39 -8.89 -21.17
C MET A 177 9.51 -8.57 -19.67
N LEU A 178 10.63 -8.92 -19.05
CA LEU A 178 10.95 -8.55 -17.66
C LEU A 178 10.95 -7.03 -17.47
N GLY A 179 11.55 -6.28 -18.40
CA GLY A 179 11.54 -4.81 -18.37
C GLY A 179 10.12 -4.25 -18.42
N LYS A 180 9.28 -4.78 -19.31
CA LYS A 180 7.87 -4.35 -19.43
C LYS A 180 7.04 -4.64 -18.17
N VAL A 181 7.24 -5.79 -17.54
CA VAL A 181 6.56 -6.13 -16.27
C VAL A 181 6.99 -5.20 -15.14
N THR A 182 8.28 -4.92 -15.02
CA THR A 182 8.83 -4.00 -14.02
C THR A 182 8.34 -2.56 -14.27
N GLU A 183 8.31 -2.12 -15.52
CA GLU A 183 7.78 -0.80 -15.90
C GLU A 183 6.28 -0.70 -15.59
N GLY A 184 5.48 -1.69 -15.96
CA GLY A 184 4.05 -1.74 -15.64
C GLY A 184 3.77 -1.73 -14.14
N ALA A 185 4.54 -2.48 -13.35
CA ALA A 185 4.45 -2.46 -11.90
C ALA A 185 4.84 -1.09 -11.31
N SER A 186 5.85 -0.43 -11.88
CA SER A 186 6.26 0.93 -11.48
C SER A 186 5.18 1.95 -11.77
N ILE A 187 4.57 1.91 -12.96
CA ILE A 187 3.46 2.80 -13.34
C ILE A 187 2.27 2.62 -12.40
N LEU A 188 1.87 1.37 -12.13
CA LEU A 188 0.80 1.06 -11.21
C LEU A 188 1.10 1.56 -9.78
N GLY A 189 2.32 1.31 -9.30
CA GLY A 189 2.75 1.79 -7.97
C GLY A 189 2.71 3.31 -7.86
N MET A 190 3.21 4.02 -8.87
CA MET A 190 3.17 5.48 -8.90
C MET A 190 1.74 6.03 -9.00
N PHE A 191 0.87 5.39 -9.76
CA PHE A 191 -0.55 5.75 -9.83
C PHE A 191 -1.23 5.63 -8.46
N ILE A 192 -1.02 4.51 -7.75
CA ILE A 192 -1.59 4.29 -6.42
C ILE A 192 -1.03 5.30 -5.41
N ILE A 193 0.29 5.55 -5.42
CA ILE A 193 0.90 6.57 -4.55
C ILE A 193 0.29 7.95 -4.83
N GLY A 194 0.12 8.32 -6.10
CA GLY A 194 -0.51 9.57 -6.48
C GLY A 194 -1.93 9.74 -5.92
N ALA A 195 -2.77 8.70 -6.04
CA ALA A 195 -4.12 8.69 -5.47
C ALA A 195 -4.12 8.78 -3.94
N LEU A 196 -3.11 8.21 -3.28
CA LEU A 196 -3.00 8.25 -1.83
C LEU A 196 -2.48 9.59 -1.29
N VAL A 197 -1.69 10.32 -2.06
CA VAL A 197 -1.24 11.68 -1.67
C VAL A 197 -2.45 12.56 -1.39
N GLU A 198 -3.43 12.57 -2.27
CA GLU A 198 -4.64 13.36 -2.07
C GLU A 198 -5.45 12.89 -0.86
N ARG A 199 -5.54 11.58 -0.64
CA ARG A 199 -6.34 10.99 0.44
C ARG A 199 -5.70 11.10 1.82
N TRP A 200 -4.37 11.04 1.92
CA TRP A 200 -3.65 10.88 3.20
C TRP A 200 -2.83 12.10 3.60
N VAL A 201 -2.47 12.96 2.66
CA VAL A 201 -1.78 14.20 2.96
C VAL A 201 -2.82 15.32 3.06
N SER A 202 -3.23 15.66 4.26
CA SER A 202 -4.15 16.78 4.51
C SER A 202 -3.37 17.96 5.09
N ILE A 203 -3.52 19.11 4.45
CA ILE A 203 -3.03 20.40 4.94
C ILE A 203 -4.25 21.29 5.03
N SER A 204 -4.45 21.95 6.18
CA SER A 204 -5.59 22.82 6.40
C SER A 204 -5.10 24.21 6.73
N PHE A 205 -5.16 25.11 5.76
CA PHE A 205 -4.87 26.52 6.00
C PHE A 205 -6.10 27.21 6.59
N THR A 206 -5.97 27.70 7.83
CA THR A 206 -7.05 28.33 8.60
C THR A 206 -7.29 29.81 8.33
N PRO A 207 -6.37 30.62 7.75
CA PRO A 207 -6.62 32.05 7.51
C PRO A 207 -7.92 32.28 6.71
N ILE A 208 -8.73 33.19 7.22
CA ILE A 208 -9.97 33.61 6.57
C ILE A 208 -9.62 34.59 5.45
N VAL A 209 -10.04 34.27 4.23
CA VAL A 209 -9.83 35.11 3.05
C VAL A 209 -11.02 36.03 2.81
N SER A 210 -12.24 35.55 3.04
CA SER A 210 -13.44 36.37 2.91
C SER A 210 -14.53 35.97 3.90
N THR A 211 -15.32 36.94 4.31
CA THR A 211 -16.51 36.76 5.13
C THR A 211 -17.62 37.57 4.48
N ILE A 212 -18.64 36.89 3.95
CA ILE A 212 -19.74 37.50 3.20
C ILE A 212 -21.04 37.15 3.89
N PRO A 213 -21.94 38.12 4.17
CA PRO A 213 -23.27 37.83 4.70
C PRO A 213 -24.06 37.01 3.67
N GLN A 214 -24.73 35.96 4.15
CA GLN A 214 -25.58 35.14 3.33
C GLN A 214 -26.91 35.84 3.09
N GLN A 215 -27.55 35.58 1.95
CA GLN A 215 -28.89 36.12 1.65
C GLN A 215 -29.91 35.45 2.56
N GLU A 216 -31.02 36.18 2.81
CA GLU A 216 -32.15 35.63 3.54
C GLU A 216 -32.68 34.35 2.85
N GLY A 217 -32.87 33.32 3.66
CA GLY A 217 -33.26 31.99 3.16
C GLY A 217 -32.10 31.04 2.85
N ALA A 218 -30.85 31.52 2.81
CA ALA A 218 -29.64 30.69 2.64
C ALA A 218 -29.05 30.22 3.97
N TYR A 219 -29.56 30.64 5.09
CA TYR A 219 -29.15 30.25 6.43
C TYR A 219 -30.36 29.97 7.33
N ILE A 220 -30.15 29.25 8.42
CA ILE A 220 -31.18 28.97 9.40
C ILE A 220 -31.26 30.17 10.34
N ASP A 221 -32.37 30.91 10.25
CA ASP A 221 -32.67 31.96 11.22
C ASP A 221 -33.21 31.30 12.50
N TRP A 222 -32.30 31.13 13.45
CA TRP A 222 -32.59 30.48 14.76
C TRP A 222 -33.64 31.25 15.57
N SER A 223 -33.81 32.57 15.34
CA SER A 223 -34.81 33.37 16.02
C SER A 223 -36.24 33.06 15.55
N SER A 224 -36.38 32.53 14.33
CA SER A 224 -37.67 32.14 13.73
C SER A 224 -38.12 30.72 14.07
N ILE A 225 -37.30 29.96 14.81
CA ILE A 225 -37.58 28.58 15.16
C ILE A 225 -38.33 28.51 16.50
N PRO A 226 -39.55 27.95 16.54
CA PRO A 226 -40.30 27.83 17.80
C PRO A 226 -39.63 26.89 18.78
N ALA A 227 -39.89 27.05 20.06
CA ALA A 227 -39.43 26.15 21.09
C ALA A 227 -40.20 24.81 21.04
N GLY A 228 -39.56 23.70 21.42
CA GLY A 228 -40.20 22.39 21.53
C GLY A 228 -40.01 21.48 20.31
N ALA A 229 -40.80 20.41 20.25
CA ALA A 229 -40.64 19.35 19.24
C ALA A 229 -40.82 19.86 17.79
N ASP A 230 -41.74 20.76 17.56
CA ASP A 230 -42.00 21.34 16.23
C ASP A 230 -40.81 22.19 15.74
N GLY A 231 -40.14 22.87 16.68
CA GLY A 231 -38.93 23.62 16.37
C GLY A 231 -37.77 22.69 15.98
N ILE A 232 -37.60 21.57 16.62
CA ILE A 232 -36.59 20.56 16.29
C ILE A 232 -36.85 20.02 14.87
N HIS A 233 -38.09 19.65 14.58
CA HIS A 233 -38.47 19.20 13.22
C HIS A 233 -38.19 20.24 12.15
N LYS A 234 -38.53 21.51 12.41
CA LYS A 234 -38.29 22.62 11.48
C LYS A 234 -36.79 22.85 11.29
N ALA A 235 -35.99 22.85 12.36
CA ALA A 235 -34.52 22.99 12.29
C ALA A 235 -33.88 21.87 11.48
N LEU A 236 -34.28 20.62 11.72
CA LEU A 236 -33.74 19.46 10.99
C LEU A 236 -34.14 19.51 9.49
N SER A 237 -35.35 19.93 9.16
CA SER A 237 -35.79 20.06 7.76
C SER A 237 -35.02 21.16 7.03
N LEU A 238 -34.79 22.30 7.67
CA LEU A 238 -33.97 23.38 7.12
C LEU A 238 -32.48 22.95 6.98
N TYR A 239 -31.93 22.23 7.97
CA TYR A 239 -30.59 21.70 7.87
C TYR A 239 -30.45 20.69 6.71
N ALA A 240 -31.47 19.84 6.50
CA ALA A 240 -31.46 18.89 5.38
C ALA A 240 -31.48 19.60 4.01
N GLN A 241 -32.07 20.79 3.92
CA GLN A 241 -32.12 21.58 2.68
C GLN A 241 -30.87 22.43 2.46
N LEU A 242 -30.35 23.07 3.51
CA LEU A 242 -29.29 24.07 3.43
C LEU A 242 -27.90 23.47 3.69
N GLY A 243 -27.85 22.30 4.32
CA GLY A 243 -26.61 21.66 4.71
C GLY A 243 -25.80 22.42 5.79
N PRO A 244 -24.54 22.03 6.03
CA PRO A 244 -23.70 22.65 7.07
C PRO A 244 -23.45 24.16 6.84
N THR A 245 -23.45 24.62 5.60
CA THR A 245 -23.21 26.03 5.25
C THR A 245 -24.35 26.94 5.65
N GLY A 246 -25.56 26.42 5.85
CA GLY A 246 -26.73 27.15 6.30
C GLY A 246 -26.82 27.35 7.82
N LEU A 247 -25.87 26.85 8.62
CA LEU A 247 -25.87 27.01 10.08
C LEU A 247 -25.51 28.42 10.56
N GLU A 248 -24.79 29.18 9.74
CA GLU A 248 -24.26 30.51 10.09
C GLU A 248 -24.78 31.58 9.10
N GLN A 249 -24.98 32.79 9.61
CA GLN A 249 -25.43 33.94 8.79
C GLN A 249 -24.32 34.46 7.87
N MET A 250 -23.05 34.16 8.20
CA MET A 250 -21.89 34.62 7.46
C MET A 250 -21.23 33.44 6.77
N LYS A 251 -21.06 33.52 5.47
CA LYS A 251 -20.24 32.56 4.72
C LYS A 251 -18.76 32.93 4.89
N VAL A 252 -18.06 32.14 5.69
CA VAL A 252 -16.62 32.27 5.89
C VAL A 252 -15.92 31.38 4.87
N THR A 253 -14.98 31.94 4.12
CA THR A 253 -14.17 31.19 3.16
C THR A 253 -12.70 31.27 3.61
N THR A 254 -12.11 30.10 3.85
CA THR A 254 -10.70 29.96 4.26
C THR A 254 -9.78 29.91 3.04
N LEU A 255 -8.49 30.12 3.25
CA LEU A 255 -7.46 29.98 2.24
C LEU A 255 -7.45 28.56 1.65
N GLN A 256 -7.63 27.55 2.49
CA GLN A 256 -7.71 26.14 2.05
C GLN A 256 -8.87 25.93 1.09
N GLN A 257 -10.08 26.41 1.42
CA GLN A 257 -11.25 26.28 0.55
C GLN A 257 -11.06 26.94 -0.82
N ASN A 258 -10.35 28.08 -0.88
CA ASN A 258 -10.04 28.72 -2.14
C ASN A 258 -9.02 27.92 -2.96
N LEU A 259 -7.99 27.35 -2.32
CA LEU A 259 -7.03 26.49 -3.00
C LEU A 259 -7.70 25.24 -3.55
N ASP A 260 -8.55 24.59 -2.76
CA ASP A 260 -9.24 23.36 -3.16
C ASP A 260 -10.31 23.61 -4.25
N SER A 261 -10.87 24.83 -4.32
CA SER A 261 -11.78 25.20 -5.40
C SER A 261 -11.07 25.42 -6.74
N LEU A 262 -9.77 25.74 -6.72
CA LEU A 262 -8.95 25.83 -7.92
C LEU A 262 -8.46 24.45 -8.37
N ILE A 263 -7.78 23.75 -7.49
CA ILE A 263 -7.27 22.39 -7.71
C ILE A 263 -7.33 21.65 -6.37
N PRO A 264 -8.23 20.66 -6.21
CA PRO A 264 -8.31 19.85 -5.00
C PRO A 264 -6.96 19.19 -4.69
N GLY A 265 -6.53 19.29 -3.43
CA GLY A 265 -5.28 18.68 -2.99
C GLY A 265 -3.98 19.36 -3.47
N LEU A 266 -4.05 20.56 -4.04
CA LEU A 266 -2.88 21.28 -4.58
C LEU A 266 -1.75 21.40 -3.55
N ALA A 267 -2.09 21.74 -2.31
CA ALA A 267 -1.10 21.89 -1.24
C ALA A 267 -0.42 20.55 -0.89
N ALA A 268 -1.20 19.46 -0.86
CA ALA A 268 -0.70 18.11 -0.60
C ALA A 268 0.27 17.64 -1.69
N VAL A 269 -0.11 17.84 -2.95
CA VAL A 269 0.74 17.49 -4.11
C VAL A 269 2.00 18.36 -4.11
N GLY A 270 1.89 19.67 -3.91
CA GLY A 270 3.03 20.59 -3.85
C GLY A 270 4.03 20.22 -2.76
N LEU A 271 3.54 19.90 -1.54
CA LEU A 271 4.39 19.46 -0.45
C LEU A 271 5.08 18.13 -0.76
N THR A 272 4.36 17.18 -1.35
CA THR A 272 4.92 15.88 -1.75
C THR A 272 6.02 16.06 -2.79
N LEU A 273 5.80 16.88 -3.82
CA LEU A 273 6.81 17.16 -4.84
C LEU A 273 8.05 17.87 -4.25
N LEU A 274 7.85 18.78 -3.29
CA LEU A 274 8.94 19.40 -2.55
C LEU A 274 9.76 18.38 -1.78
N CYS A 275 9.10 17.46 -1.05
CA CYS A 275 9.78 16.37 -0.35
C CYS A 275 10.57 15.48 -1.32
N CYS A 276 9.97 15.10 -2.46
CA CYS A 276 10.65 14.34 -3.51
C CYS A 276 11.89 15.08 -4.06
N TYR A 277 11.78 16.39 -4.28
CA TYR A 277 12.91 17.23 -4.71
C TYR A 277 14.04 17.25 -3.67
N LEU A 278 13.70 17.42 -2.39
CA LEU A 278 14.69 17.40 -1.30
C LEU A 278 15.38 16.03 -1.18
N LEU A 279 14.64 14.93 -1.32
CA LEU A 279 15.21 13.59 -1.35
C LEU A 279 16.15 13.38 -2.54
N LYS A 280 15.82 13.89 -3.73
CA LYS A 280 16.74 13.90 -4.89
C LYS A 280 18.01 14.69 -4.62
N LYS A 281 17.95 15.75 -3.81
CA LYS A 281 19.11 16.52 -3.34
C LYS A 281 19.87 15.81 -2.21
N LYS A 282 19.53 14.55 -1.90
CA LYS A 282 20.15 13.75 -0.84
C LYS A 282 19.99 14.32 0.58
N VAL A 283 18.97 15.16 0.82
CA VAL A 283 18.58 15.55 2.17
C VAL A 283 18.05 14.33 2.90
N SER A 284 18.51 14.13 4.15
CA SER A 284 18.08 12.98 4.94
C SER A 284 16.56 12.98 5.17
N PRO A 285 15.86 11.84 5.01
CA PRO A 285 14.43 11.73 5.32
C PRO A 285 14.09 12.17 6.75
N ILE A 286 14.98 11.90 7.72
CA ILE A 286 14.80 12.29 9.10
C ILE A 286 14.75 13.82 9.24
N VAL A 287 15.64 14.54 8.54
CA VAL A 287 15.66 16.01 8.54
C VAL A 287 14.37 16.56 7.94
N ILE A 288 13.86 15.96 6.85
CA ILE A 288 12.61 16.36 6.23
C ILE A 288 11.43 16.15 7.21
N ILE A 289 11.35 14.99 7.87
CA ILE A 289 10.30 14.70 8.87
C ILE A 289 10.34 15.70 10.01
N LEU A 290 11.52 15.98 10.58
CA LEU A 290 11.66 16.95 11.66
C LEU A 290 11.31 18.37 11.23
N ALA A 291 11.69 18.76 10.00
CA ALA A 291 11.32 20.06 9.43
C ALA A 291 9.79 20.19 9.23
N LEU A 292 9.14 19.17 8.70
CA LEU A 292 7.68 19.14 8.55
C LEU A 292 6.97 19.21 9.90
N PHE A 293 7.46 18.48 10.90
CA PHE A 293 6.94 18.55 12.27
C PHE A 293 7.06 19.97 12.84
N ALA A 294 8.24 20.60 12.70
CA ALA A 294 8.46 21.97 13.16
C ALA A 294 7.53 22.97 12.44
N VAL A 295 7.37 22.84 11.12
CA VAL A 295 6.44 23.67 10.33
C VAL A 295 5.00 23.51 10.81
N GLY A 296 4.55 22.28 11.06
CA GLY A 296 3.20 22.02 11.57
C GLY A 296 2.97 22.64 12.95
N VAL A 297 3.92 22.49 13.88
CA VAL A 297 3.84 23.09 15.23
C VAL A 297 3.81 24.62 15.16
N ILE A 298 4.71 25.23 14.37
CA ILE A 298 4.77 26.68 14.19
C ILE A 298 3.50 27.19 13.50
N GLY A 299 3.04 26.49 12.44
CA GLY A 299 1.82 26.84 11.72
C GLY A 299 0.59 26.82 12.64
N ARG A 300 0.49 25.82 13.51
CA ARG A 300 -0.57 25.76 14.52
C ARG A 300 -0.49 26.86 15.57
N PHE A 301 0.73 27.16 16.04
CA PHE A 301 0.96 28.21 17.03
C PHE A 301 0.49 29.60 16.52
N PHE A 302 0.71 29.88 15.24
CA PHE A 302 0.27 31.14 14.61
C PHE A 302 -1.13 31.08 14.01
N ASN A 303 -1.90 30.02 14.26
CA ASN A 303 -3.22 29.76 13.65
C ASN A 303 -3.21 29.88 12.11
N PHE A 304 -2.14 29.43 11.48
CA PHE A 304 -2.01 29.39 10.03
C PHE A 304 -2.40 28.03 9.46
N MET A 305 -2.25 26.98 10.27
CA MET A 305 -2.61 25.57 9.96
C MET A 305 -3.46 24.97 11.06
#